data_816be0440ac5ab308f8c5cb2359231cb
#
_entry.id   816be0440ac5ab308f8c5cb2359231cb
#
_cell.length_a   1.000
_cell.length_b   1.000
_cell.length_c   1.000
_cell.angle_alpha   90.00
_cell.angle_beta   90.00
_cell.angle_gamma   90.00
#
_symmetry.space_group_name_H-M   'P 1'
#
loop_
_entity.id
_entity.type
_entity.pdbx_description
1 polymer ?
#
loop_
_entity_poly.entity_id
_entity_poly.type
_entity_poly.pdbx_seq_one_letter_code
_entity_poly.pdbx_strand_id
1 'polypeptide(L)'
;MANKFKATTAGSLPKYEWLAETETLWPKWRVSGNELWEKQKESAMLWIQEQEESGLEIISEGEQFRIHFVHGFLERIEGIDWNKKTKMGIRNDRYTVEVPTVVDVVSRAESIHLKEAQILRENTQHLTKFTLPGPMTITDTIANDFYSSKQEMAMRFAQLLNAEAIELSQAGIDIIQFDEPAFNSFTHESVEWGIEALEIAINNLDCKTAVHICYGYGIDENLRWKDSLGNQWNEYNTLFPALNNSNIDQVSLEFAGSNVPPELMRLLSNKEIMVGVITVVADHIETPEEVKANILKALKHVSKDQLIACSNCGMAPIPIETAKLKIKALGEGTKMANTVF
;
A
#
# COMPACT_ATOMS: atom_id res chain seq x y z
N MET A 1 -18.94 17.64 -17.85
CA MET A 1 -18.98 17.59 -16.36
C MET A 1 -17.57 17.85 -15.90
N ALA A 2 -17.37 18.75 -14.92
CA ALA A 2 -16.03 18.99 -14.38
C ALA A 2 -15.48 17.67 -13.79
N ASN A 3 -14.23 17.35 -14.10
CA ASN A 3 -13.58 16.15 -13.57
C ASN A 3 -13.53 16.27 -12.05
N LYS A 4 -14.06 15.28 -11.32
CA LYS A 4 -14.08 15.27 -9.85
C LYS A 4 -12.85 14.52 -9.33
N PHE A 5 -12.28 14.98 -8.23
CA PHE A 5 -11.28 14.21 -7.50
C PHE A 5 -11.91 12.92 -7.00
N LYS A 6 -11.15 11.85 -7.07
CA LYS A 6 -11.51 10.57 -6.45
C LYS A 6 -10.81 10.45 -5.09
N ALA A 7 -11.36 9.60 -4.24
CA ALA A 7 -10.77 9.24 -2.96
C ALA A 7 -10.56 7.74 -2.84
N THR A 8 -9.51 7.33 -2.12
CA THR A 8 -9.16 5.95 -1.81
C THR A 8 -8.35 5.86 -0.51
N THR A 9 -8.21 4.68 0.06
CA THR A 9 -7.24 4.40 1.13
C THR A 9 -5.94 3.86 0.53
N ALA A 10 -4.81 3.90 1.27
CA ALA A 10 -3.54 3.32 0.79
C ALA A 10 -3.64 1.79 0.63
N GLY A 11 -4.33 1.10 1.54
CA GLY A 11 -4.51 -0.36 1.45
C GLY A 11 -5.08 -0.94 2.75
N SER A 12 -4.20 -1.40 3.64
CA SER A 12 -4.60 -2.15 4.83
C SER A 12 -5.49 -1.36 5.80
N LEU A 13 -6.55 -2.01 6.25
CA LEU A 13 -7.51 -1.51 7.25
C LEU A 13 -7.49 -2.40 8.50
N PRO A 14 -7.87 -1.87 9.68
CA PRO A 14 -7.86 -2.64 10.93
C PRO A 14 -8.68 -3.92 10.85
N LYS A 15 -8.22 -4.97 11.50
CA LYS A 15 -9.00 -6.19 11.67
C LYS A 15 -10.07 -5.98 12.75
N TYR A 16 -11.24 -6.59 12.56
CA TYR A 16 -12.25 -6.64 13.61
C TYR A 16 -11.78 -7.54 14.75
N GLU A 17 -12.09 -7.18 16.00
CA GLU A 17 -11.64 -7.92 17.20
C GLU A 17 -12.09 -9.39 17.19
N TRP A 18 -13.26 -9.69 16.62
CA TRP A 18 -13.75 -11.07 16.50
C TRP A 18 -12.99 -11.89 15.44
N LEU A 19 -12.20 -11.26 14.56
CA LEU A 19 -11.40 -11.91 13.52
C LEU A 19 -9.95 -12.13 13.97
N ALA A 20 -9.31 -11.10 14.51
CA ALA A 20 -7.89 -11.12 14.85
C ALA A 20 -7.57 -10.21 16.05
N GLU A 21 -6.32 -10.24 16.50
CA GLU A 21 -5.77 -9.22 17.40
C GLU A 21 -5.82 -7.84 16.73
N THR A 22 -6.02 -6.79 17.51
CA THR A 22 -6.15 -5.41 17.02
C THR A 22 -4.94 -4.56 17.41
N GLU A 23 -4.77 -3.42 16.76
CA GLU A 23 -3.75 -2.42 17.09
C GLU A 23 -2.31 -2.97 17.07
N THR A 24 -2.04 -3.91 16.16
CA THR A 24 -0.72 -4.52 15.96
C THR A 24 -0.44 -4.75 14.48
N LEU A 25 0.84 -4.71 14.09
CA LEU A 25 1.26 -5.00 12.71
C LEU A 25 1.23 -6.49 12.37
N TRP A 26 1.33 -7.36 13.38
CA TRP A 26 1.42 -8.80 13.25
C TRP A 26 0.35 -9.49 14.08
N PRO A 27 -0.94 -9.26 13.75
CA PRO A 27 -2.03 -9.85 14.52
C PRO A 27 -2.05 -11.37 14.37
N LYS A 28 -2.59 -12.06 15.36
CA LYS A 28 -2.92 -13.48 15.24
C LYS A 28 -4.41 -13.62 14.96
N TRP A 29 -4.76 -14.57 14.11
CA TRP A 29 -6.16 -14.95 13.92
C TRP A 29 -6.76 -15.53 15.19
N ARG A 30 -8.00 -15.16 15.50
CA ARG A 30 -8.76 -15.69 16.65
C ARG A 30 -9.57 -16.92 16.27
N VAL A 31 -9.73 -17.18 14.98
CA VAL A 31 -10.47 -18.28 14.40
C VAL A 31 -9.60 -19.00 13.35
N SER A 32 -10.01 -20.20 12.91
CA SER A 32 -9.22 -21.00 11.98
C SER A 32 -10.09 -21.81 11.01
N GLY A 33 -9.49 -22.41 9.99
CA GLY A 33 -10.18 -23.27 9.01
C GLY A 33 -11.27 -22.52 8.24
N ASN A 34 -12.40 -23.18 7.97
CA ASN A 34 -13.50 -22.58 7.21
C ASN A 34 -14.11 -21.35 7.91
N GLU A 35 -14.14 -21.35 9.24
CA GLU A 35 -14.63 -20.19 10.00
C GLU A 35 -13.77 -18.97 9.76
N LEU A 36 -12.45 -19.11 9.66
CA LEU A 36 -11.53 -18.02 9.35
C LEU A 36 -11.87 -17.41 7.97
N TRP A 37 -12.06 -18.22 6.95
CA TRP A 37 -12.40 -17.73 5.62
C TRP A 37 -13.72 -16.93 5.60
N GLU A 38 -14.78 -17.45 6.24
CA GLU A 38 -16.06 -16.75 6.30
C GLU A 38 -15.95 -15.43 7.09
N LYS A 39 -15.20 -15.42 8.17
CA LYS A 39 -14.95 -14.20 8.96
C LYS A 39 -14.09 -13.17 8.23
N GLN A 40 -13.09 -13.60 7.49
CA GLN A 40 -12.30 -12.70 6.62
C GLN A 40 -13.19 -12.05 5.56
N LYS A 41 -14.06 -12.84 4.92
CA LYS A 41 -15.02 -12.35 3.94
C LYS A 41 -16.01 -11.35 4.57
N GLU A 42 -16.59 -11.67 5.72
CA GLU A 42 -17.47 -10.76 6.47
C GLU A 42 -16.75 -9.43 6.74
N SER A 43 -15.50 -9.47 7.22
CA SER A 43 -14.68 -8.29 7.50
C SER A 43 -14.42 -7.46 6.26
N ALA A 44 -14.07 -8.09 5.13
CA ALA A 44 -13.83 -7.41 3.87
C ALA A 44 -15.11 -6.71 3.36
N MET A 45 -16.27 -7.37 3.45
CA MET A 45 -17.56 -6.77 3.04
C MET A 45 -17.91 -5.56 3.89
N LEU A 46 -17.69 -5.59 5.21
CA LEU A 46 -17.92 -4.45 6.10
C LEU A 46 -17.02 -3.27 5.74
N TRP A 47 -15.75 -3.51 5.38
CA TRP A 47 -14.85 -2.43 4.96
C TRP A 47 -15.15 -1.90 3.55
N ILE A 48 -15.62 -2.73 2.63
CA ILE A 48 -16.11 -2.28 1.33
C ILE A 48 -17.29 -1.33 1.54
N GLN A 49 -18.28 -1.74 2.34
CA GLN A 49 -19.45 -0.90 2.66
C GLN A 49 -19.05 0.42 3.35
N GLU A 50 -18.17 0.38 4.35
CA GLU A 50 -17.71 1.59 5.06
C GLU A 50 -17.04 2.60 4.13
N GLN A 51 -16.23 2.14 3.17
CA GLN A 51 -15.59 3.00 2.19
C GLN A 51 -16.61 3.62 1.23
N GLU A 52 -17.60 2.85 0.75
CA GLU A 52 -18.68 3.34 -0.10
C GLU A 52 -19.57 4.37 0.61
N GLU A 53 -20.01 4.07 1.84
CA GLU A 53 -20.84 4.97 2.66
C GLU A 53 -20.08 6.26 3.01
N SER A 54 -18.78 6.21 3.13
CA SER A 54 -17.90 7.36 3.33
C SER A 54 -17.67 8.17 2.04
N GLY A 55 -18.12 7.67 0.88
CA GLY A 55 -18.05 8.37 -0.40
C GLY A 55 -16.71 8.24 -1.12
N LEU A 56 -15.97 7.17 -0.90
CA LEU A 56 -14.78 6.83 -1.68
C LEU A 56 -15.20 6.25 -3.04
N GLU A 57 -14.46 6.55 -4.10
CA GLU A 57 -14.72 6.06 -5.45
C GLU A 57 -13.78 4.96 -5.93
N ILE A 58 -12.71 4.69 -5.16
CA ILE A 58 -11.78 3.58 -5.42
C ILE A 58 -11.72 2.75 -4.13
N ILE A 59 -12.22 1.54 -4.20
CA ILE A 59 -12.50 0.67 -3.06
C ILE A 59 -11.49 -0.48 -3.00
N SER A 60 -11.08 -0.88 -1.80
CA SER A 60 -10.25 -2.06 -1.54
C SER A 60 -10.92 -2.99 -0.51
N GLU A 61 -10.50 -4.26 -0.46
CA GLU A 61 -10.91 -5.24 0.56
C GLU A 61 -10.25 -4.99 1.93
N GLY A 62 -9.36 -4.00 2.03
CA GLY A 62 -8.69 -3.61 3.26
C GLY A 62 -7.68 -4.65 3.78
N GLU A 63 -7.22 -5.56 2.94
CA GLU A 63 -6.27 -6.65 3.27
C GLU A 63 -6.80 -7.60 4.36
N GLN A 64 -8.11 -7.81 4.40
CA GLN A 64 -8.74 -8.55 5.48
C GLN A 64 -8.43 -10.07 5.47
N PHE A 65 -7.94 -10.59 4.36
CA PHE A 65 -7.55 -11.99 4.21
C PHE A 65 -6.09 -12.28 4.59
N ARG A 66 -5.30 -11.25 4.89
CA ARG A 66 -3.86 -11.31 5.15
C ARG A 66 -3.53 -10.85 6.57
N ILE A 67 -2.63 -11.56 7.24
CA ILE A 67 -2.07 -11.11 8.53
C ILE A 67 -1.21 -9.86 8.32
N HIS A 68 -0.36 -9.88 7.30
CA HIS A 68 0.57 -8.82 6.99
C HIS A 68 0.69 -8.67 5.46
N PHE A 69 0.80 -7.45 4.95
CA PHE A 69 0.77 -7.17 3.52
C PHE A 69 1.85 -7.92 2.71
N VAL A 70 3.05 -8.16 3.26
CA VAL A 70 4.09 -8.96 2.60
C VAL A 70 3.92 -10.45 2.88
N HIS A 71 3.85 -10.84 4.16
CA HIS A 71 3.83 -12.26 4.53
C HIS A 71 2.57 -12.96 4.04
N GLY A 72 1.44 -12.27 3.93
CA GLY A 72 0.23 -12.85 3.36
C GLY A 72 0.39 -13.36 1.93
N PHE A 73 1.27 -12.74 1.15
CA PHE A 73 1.68 -13.24 -0.17
C PHE A 73 2.70 -14.38 -0.03
N LEU A 74 3.72 -14.21 0.82
CA LEU A 74 4.84 -15.16 0.95
C LEU A 74 4.45 -16.51 1.56
N GLU A 75 3.39 -16.57 2.39
CA GLU A 75 2.93 -17.82 3.03
C GLU A 75 2.53 -18.92 2.04
N ARG A 76 2.20 -18.56 0.79
CA ARG A 76 1.84 -19.49 -0.28
C ARG A 76 2.91 -19.63 -1.36
N ILE A 77 4.11 -19.13 -1.10
CA ILE A 77 5.26 -19.24 -2.00
C ILE A 77 6.11 -20.43 -1.56
N GLU A 78 6.41 -21.32 -2.48
CA GLU A 78 7.36 -22.42 -2.32
C GLU A 78 8.80 -21.87 -2.33
N GLY A 79 9.77 -22.64 -1.80
CA GLY A 79 11.17 -22.25 -1.72
C GLY A 79 11.51 -21.42 -0.48
N ILE A 80 10.55 -21.18 0.42
CA ILE A 80 10.70 -20.44 1.67
C ILE A 80 10.61 -21.40 2.86
N ASP A 81 11.64 -21.44 3.70
CA ASP A 81 11.63 -22.17 4.96
C ASP A 81 11.14 -21.26 6.10
N TRP A 82 9.90 -21.46 6.51
CA TRP A 82 9.24 -20.72 7.59
C TRP A 82 9.74 -21.09 8.98
N ASN A 83 10.42 -22.23 9.13
CA ASN A 83 11.02 -22.67 10.40
C ASN A 83 12.46 -22.16 10.56
N LYS A 84 13.16 -21.89 9.45
CA LYS A 84 14.48 -21.28 9.45
C LYS A 84 14.36 -19.78 9.63
N LYS A 85 14.39 -19.31 10.88
CA LYS A 85 14.30 -17.88 11.20
C LYS A 85 15.68 -17.24 11.22
N THR A 86 15.79 -16.11 10.54
CA THR A 86 16.99 -15.28 10.52
C THR A 86 16.66 -13.91 11.11
N LYS A 87 17.48 -13.44 12.05
CA LYS A 87 17.35 -12.10 12.61
C LYS A 87 17.84 -11.09 11.60
N MET A 88 16.97 -10.17 11.18
CA MET A 88 17.23 -9.22 10.10
C MET A 88 16.80 -7.82 10.49
N GLY A 89 17.60 -6.81 10.15
CA GLY A 89 17.22 -5.40 10.20
C GLY A 89 16.33 -5.05 9.03
N ILE A 90 15.22 -4.39 9.32
CA ILE A 90 14.20 -3.99 8.34
C ILE A 90 14.28 -2.49 8.11
N ARG A 91 14.09 -2.05 6.85
CA ARG A 91 14.10 -0.63 6.45
C ARG A 91 15.39 0.07 6.90
N ASN A 92 16.54 -0.50 6.50
CA ASN A 92 17.86 0.00 6.88
C ASN A 92 18.05 0.04 8.40
N ASP A 93 17.85 -1.12 9.06
CA ASP A 93 17.99 -1.33 10.51
C ASP A 93 17.08 -0.46 11.40
N ARG A 94 15.98 0.06 10.87
CA ARG A 94 15.01 0.85 11.64
C ARG A 94 14.44 0.03 12.81
N TYR A 95 14.22 -1.25 12.59
CA TYR A 95 13.87 -2.25 13.60
C TYR A 95 14.35 -3.64 13.18
N THR A 96 14.43 -4.55 14.14
CA THR A 96 14.94 -5.91 13.90
C THR A 96 13.84 -6.93 14.20
N VAL A 97 13.65 -7.88 13.27
CA VAL A 97 12.68 -8.98 13.40
C VAL A 97 13.29 -10.31 12.96
N GLU A 98 12.68 -11.42 13.39
CA GLU A 98 12.98 -12.75 12.87
C GLU A 98 12.11 -13.02 11.65
N VAL A 99 12.75 -13.21 10.50
CA VAL A 99 12.06 -13.43 9.19
C VAL A 99 12.33 -14.86 8.70
N PRO A 100 11.43 -15.44 7.87
CA PRO A 100 11.69 -16.71 7.20
C PRO A 100 12.83 -16.56 6.18
N THR A 101 13.36 -17.68 5.70
CA THR A 101 14.54 -17.71 4.81
C THR A 101 14.21 -18.38 3.48
N VAL A 102 14.56 -17.73 2.37
CA VAL A 102 14.56 -18.34 1.04
C VAL A 102 15.71 -19.34 0.96
N VAL A 103 15.38 -20.61 0.69
CA VAL A 103 16.33 -21.73 0.66
C VAL A 103 16.35 -22.51 -0.66
N ASP A 104 15.44 -22.17 -1.58
CA ASP A 104 15.35 -22.77 -2.90
C ASP A 104 14.72 -21.77 -3.89
N VAL A 105 14.59 -22.17 -5.16
CA VAL A 105 13.88 -21.37 -6.18
C VAL A 105 12.47 -21.07 -5.71
N VAL A 106 12.13 -19.78 -5.59
CA VAL A 106 10.76 -19.40 -5.22
C VAL A 106 9.80 -19.63 -6.39
N SER A 107 8.65 -20.25 -6.09
CA SER A 107 7.58 -20.52 -7.06
C SER A 107 6.20 -20.41 -6.40
N ARG A 108 5.16 -20.28 -7.22
CA ARG A 108 3.76 -20.40 -6.80
C ARG A 108 3.07 -21.48 -7.64
N ALA A 109 2.25 -22.30 -7.00
CA ALA A 109 1.50 -23.36 -7.68
C ALA A 109 0.20 -22.84 -8.33
N GLU A 110 -0.43 -21.84 -7.69
CA GLU A 110 -1.70 -21.24 -8.11
C GLU A 110 -1.76 -19.77 -7.73
N SER A 111 -2.80 -19.05 -8.16
CA SER A 111 -3.04 -17.67 -7.69
C SER A 111 -3.26 -17.63 -6.19
N ILE A 112 -2.64 -16.65 -5.55
CA ILE A 112 -2.65 -16.47 -4.10
C ILE A 112 -3.91 -15.73 -3.66
N HIS A 113 -4.28 -14.67 -4.39
CA HIS A 113 -5.30 -13.70 -4.00
C HIS A 113 -6.51 -13.63 -4.96
N LEU A 114 -6.63 -14.55 -5.93
CA LEU A 114 -7.70 -14.51 -6.92
C LEU A 114 -9.11 -14.52 -6.28
N LYS A 115 -9.33 -15.36 -5.27
CA LYS A 115 -10.62 -15.43 -4.57
C LYS A 115 -10.94 -14.14 -3.82
N GLU A 116 -9.93 -13.52 -3.23
CA GLU A 116 -10.05 -12.25 -2.51
C GLU A 116 -10.42 -11.11 -3.48
N ALA A 117 -9.77 -11.07 -4.64
CA ALA A 117 -10.06 -10.12 -5.71
C ALA A 117 -11.47 -10.30 -6.29
N GLN A 118 -11.91 -11.54 -6.47
CA GLN A 118 -13.29 -11.84 -6.90
C GLN A 118 -14.32 -11.34 -5.88
N ILE A 119 -14.09 -11.59 -4.58
CA ILE A 119 -14.95 -11.06 -3.51
C ILE A 119 -15.01 -9.53 -3.56
N LEU A 120 -13.87 -8.85 -3.72
CA LEU A 120 -13.86 -7.40 -3.86
C LEU A 120 -14.69 -6.96 -5.07
N ARG A 121 -14.44 -7.53 -6.26
CA ARG A 121 -15.14 -7.11 -7.49
C ARG A 121 -16.64 -7.39 -7.47
N GLU A 122 -17.06 -8.50 -6.88
CA GLU A 122 -18.46 -8.89 -6.80
C GLU A 122 -19.29 -8.04 -5.82
N ASN A 123 -18.65 -7.38 -4.85
CA ASN A 123 -19.34 -6.64 -3.78
C ASN A 123 -19.28 -5.12 -3.92
N THR A 124 -18.83 -4.58 -5.03
CA THR A 124 -18.88 -3.14 -5.32
C THR A 124 -19.09 -2.85 -6.82
N GLN A 125 -19.67 -1.70 -7.13
CA GLN A 125 -19.76 -1.16 -8.50
C GLN A 125 -18.76 -0.02 -8.74
N HIS A 126 -18.01 0.38 -7.71
CA HIS A 126 -16.95 1.37 -7.80
C HIS A 126 -15.69 0.80 -8.46
N LEU A 127 -14.73 1.67 -8.75
CA LEU A 127 -13.40 1.21 -9.13
C LEU A 127 -12.79 0.40 -7.99
N THR A 128 -12.13 -0.69 -8.32
CA THR A 128 -11.48 -1.58 -7.37
C THR A 128 -9.98 -1.43 -7.40
N LYS A 129 -9.36 -1.40 -6.23
CA LYS A 129 -7.91 -1.40 -6.05
C LYS A 129 -7.49 -2.58 -5.19
N PHE A 130 -6.54 -3.38 -5.68
CA PHE A 130 -5.95 -4.48 -4.94
C PHE A 130 -4.47 -4.23 -4.69
N THR A 131 -4.00 -4.45 -3.46
CA THR A 131 -2.61 -4.23 -3.06
C THR A 131 -1.81 -5.52 -3.08
N LEU A 132 -0.59 -5.46 -3.58
CA LEU A 132 0.42 -6.52 -3.54
C LEU A 132 1.70 -5.96 -2.91
N PRO A 133 2.53 -6.78 -2.25
CA PRO A 133 3.85 -6.29 -1.84
C PRO A 133 4.71 -5.99 -3.05
N GLY A 134 5.54 -4.97 -2.97
CA GLY A 134 6.51 -4.70 -4.02
C GLY A 134 7.73 -5.64 -3.94
N PRO A 135 8.38 -5.95 -5.07
CA PRO A 135 9.47 -6.93 -5.12
C PRO A 135 10.67 -6.53 -4.26
N MET A 136 11.05 -5.25 -4.21
CA MET A 136 12.14 -4.79 -3.36
C MET A 136 11.77 -4.86 -1.88
N THR A 137 10.53 -4.51 -1.53
CA THR A 137 10.01 -4.62 -0.16
C THR A 137 9.99 -6.06 0.32
N ILE A 138 9.68 -7.03 -0.54
CA ILE A 138 9.81 -8.45 -0.20
C ILE A 138 11.24 -8.76 0.22
N THR A 139 12.25 -8.37 -0.57
CA THR A 139 13.66 -8.69 -0.26
C THR A 139 14.19 -8.02 1.01
N ASP A 140 13.53 -6.96 1.48
CA ASP A 140 13.84 -6.28 2.73
C ASP A 140 13.13 -6.93 3.95
N THR A 141 12.28 -7.93 3.73
CA THR A 141 11.48 -8.58 4.79
C THR A 141 11.61 -10.10 4.83
N ILE A 142 12.55 -10.66 4.07
CA ILE A 142 12.86 -12.10 4.04
C ILE A 142 14.37 -12.32 3.91
N ALA A 143 14.90 -13.32 4.60
CA ALA A 143 16.32 -13.68 4.48
C ALA A 143 16.55 -14.50 3.19
N ASN A 144 17.79 -14.46 2.69
CA ASN A 144 18.18 -15.09 1.43
C ASN A 144 19.42 -15.96 1.61
N ASP A 145 19.27 -17.28 1.43
CA ASP A 145 20.38 -18.25 1.42
C ASP A 145 20.49 -18.97 0.06
N PHE A 146 19.72 -18.55 -0.95
CA PHE A 146 19.68 -19.24 -2.24
C PHE A 146 20.15 -18.36 -3.41
N TYR A 147 19.63 -17.15 -3.54
CA TYR A 147 20.00 -16.26 -4.64
C TYR A 147 21.32 -15.56 -4.38
N SER A 148 22.07 -15.22 -5.44
CA SER A 148 23.39 -14.59 -5.33
C SER A 148 23.33 -13.14 -4.83
N SER A 149 22.18 -12.46 -4.97
CA SER A 149 21.97 -11.08 -4.55
C SER A 149 20.51 -10.79 -4.21
N LYS A 150 20.26 -9.68 -3.50
CA LYS A 150 18.91 -9.13 -3.28
C LYS A 150 18.23 -8.77 -4.60
N GLN A 151 18.97 -8.22 -5.55
CA GLN A 151 18.48 -7.86 -6.88
C GLN A 151 17.97 -9.09 -7.62
N GLU A 152 18.76 -10.18 -7.70
CA GLU A 152 18.34 -11.42 -8.36
C GLU A 152 17.04 -11.98 -7.73
N MET A 153 16.99 -12.00 -6.40
CA MET A 153 15.81 -12.43 -5.65
C MET A 153 14.59 -11.53 -5.95
N ALA A 154 14.78 -10.19 -6.00
CA ALA A 154 13.73 -9.24 -6.32
C ALA A 154 13.18 -9.45 -7.74
N MET A 155 14.04 -9.67 -8.75
CA MET A 155 13.62 -9.94 -10.13
C MET A 155 12.80 -11.23 -10.21
N ARG A 156 13.14 -12.25 -9.43
CA ARG A 156 12.37 -13.49 -9.37
C ARG A 156 10.99 -13.27 -8.71
N PHE A 157 10.93 -12.56 -7.58
CA PHE A 157 9.64 -12.18 -6.98
C PHE A 157 8.80 -11.30 -7.90
N ALA A 158 9.41 -10.39 -8.66
CA ALA A 158 8.71 -9.56 -9.63
C ALA A 158 7.99 -10.40 -10.71
N GLN A 159 8.60 -11.48 -11.18
CA GLN A 159 7.96 -12.42 -12.12
C GLN A 159 6.74 -13.13 -11.50
N LEU A 160 6.83 -13.54 -10.23
CA LEU A 160 5.71 -14.18 -9.52
C LEU A 160 4.57 -13.17 -9.28
N LEU A 161 4.91 -11.95 -8.88
CA LEU A 161 3.96 -10.87 -8.69
C LEU A 161 3.28 -10.46 -10.00
N ASN A 162 4.01 -10.45 -11.12
CA ASN A 162 3.43 -10.21 -12.44
C ASN A 162 2.39 -11.26 -12.80
N ALA A 163 2.72 -12.54 -12.64
CA ALA A 163 1.76 -13.62 -12.91
C ALA A 163 0.52 -13.50 -12.00
N GLU A 164 0.69 -13.13 -10.72
CA GLU A 164 -0.43 -12.84 -9.81
C GLU A 164 -1.26 -11.66 -10.30
N ALA A 165 -0.62 -10.53 -10.59
CA ALA A 165 -1.28 -9.30 -11.01
C ALA A 165 -2.08 -9.48 -12.31
N ILE A 166 -1.59 -10.28 -13.27
CA ILE A 166 -2.32 -10.63 -14.50
C ILE A 166 -3.64 -11.34 -14.15
N GLU A 167 -3.62 -12.33 -13.27
CA GLU A 167 -4.81 -13.08 -12.87
C GLU A 167 -5.82 -12.19 -12.12
N LEU A 168 -5.33 -11.27 -11.26
CA LEU A 168 -6.19 -10.30 -10.56
C LEU A 168 -6.82 -9.28 -11.52
N SER A 169 -6.05 -8.78 -12.50
CA SER A 169 -6.55 -7.90 -13.56
C SER A 169 -7.65 -8.60 -14.38
N GLN A 170 -7.43 -9.86 -14.75
CA GLN A 170 -8.42 -10.68 -15.48
C GLN A 170 -9.69 -10.95 -14.64
N ALA A 171 -9.59 -10.94 -13.31
CA ALA A 171 -10.74 -11.03 -12.41
C ALA A 171 -11.54 -9.70 -12.32
N GLY A 172 -11.10 -8.64 -13.02
CA GLY A 172 -11.79 -7.37 -13.12
C GLY A 172 -11.36 -6.33 -12.09
N ILE A 173 -10.17 -6.45 -11.53
CA ILE A 173 -9.57 -5.39 -10.69
C ILE A 173 -9.10 -4.24 -11.58
N ASP A 174 -9.53 -3.03 -11.25
CA ASP A 174 -9.26 -1.82 -12.04
C ASP A 174 -7.87 -1.24 -11.80
N ILE A 175 -7.31 -1.41 -10.59
CA ILE A 175 -6.01 -0.86 -10.17
C ILE A 175 -5.25 -1.92 -9.38
N ILE A 176 -4.04 -2.28 -9.81
CA ILE A 176 -3.09 -3.10 -9.03
C ILE A 176 -2.03 -2.17 -8.43
N GLN A 177 -1.95 -2.13 -7.11
CA GLN A 177 -0.98 -1.33 -6.38
C GLN A 177 0.12 -2.22 -5.80
N PHE A 178 1.38 -1.86 -6.06
CA PHE A 178 2.54 -2.48 -5.43
C PHE A 178 3.05 -1.60 -4.29
N ASP A 179 3.18 -2.17 -3.10
CA ASP A 179 3.61 -1.45 -1.90
C ASP A 179 5.13 -1.55 -1.75
N GLU A 180 5.81 -0.42 -1.98
CA GLU A 180 7.27 -0.30 -1.96
C GLU A 180 7.77 0.70 -0.88
N PRO A 181 7.43 0.53 0.41
CA PRO A 181 8.00 1.37 1.46
C PRO A 181 9.51 1.20 1.62
N ALA A 182 10.13 0.14 1.07
CA ALA A 182 11.58 -0.02 1.03
C ALA A 182 12.27 1.05 0.18
N PHE A 183 11.59 1.63 -0.81
CA PHE A 183 12.15 2.65 -1.70
C PHE A 183 12.67 3.87 -0.93
N ASN A 184 11.96 4.32 0.11
CA ASN A 184 12.41 5.43 0.95
C ASN A 184 13.61 5.12 1.85
N SER A 185 13.86 3.84 2.11
CA SER A 185 15.01 3.41 2.92
C SER A 185 16.27 3.15 2.08
N PHE A 186 16.09 2.84 0.79
CA PHE A 186 17.14 2.42 -0.14
C PHE A 186 17.02 3.15 -1.48
N THR A 187 17.01 4.48 -1.44
CA THR A 187 16.71 5.32 -2.63
C THR A 187 17.64 5.08 -3.81
N HIS A 188 18.93 4.83 -3.58
CA HIS A 188 19.89 4.53 -4.64
C HIS A 188 19.62 3.18 -5.31
N GLU A 189 19.47 2.13 -4.51
CA GLU A 189 19.14 0.78 -5.00
C GLU A 189 17.78 0.76 -5.71
N SER A 190 16.83 1.56 -5.23
CA SER A 190 15.51 1.69 -5.85
C SER A 190 15.61 2.24 -7.28
N VAL A 191 16.48 3.24 -7.51
CA VAL A 191 16.72 3.80 -8.85
C VAL A 191 17.59 2.85 -9.68
N GLU A 192 18.54 2.15 -9.07
CA GLU A 192 19.48 1.27 -9.76
C GLU A 192 18.80 0.00 -10.31
N TRP A 193 17.94 -0.65 -9.51
CA TRP A 193 17.27 -1.91 -9.87
C TRP A 193 15.83 -2.08 -9.34
N GLY A 194 15.42 -1.35 -8.29
CA GLY A 194 14.10 -1.51 -7.69
C GLY A 194 12.96 -1.17 -8.66
N ILE A 195 13.13 -0.09 -9.44
CA ILE A 195 12.16 0.32 -10.47
C ILE A 195 12.13 -0.70 -11.62
N GLU A 196 13.28 -1.28 -12.02
CA GLU A 196 13.32 -2.36 -13.01
C GLU A 196 12.52 -3.59 -12.53
N ALA A 197 12.67 -3.99 -11.27
CA ALA A 197 11.88 -5.07 -10.70
C ALA A 197 10.36 -4.74 -10.70
N LEU A 198 10.00 -3.50 -10.42
CA LEU A 198 8.62 -3.04 -10.49
C LEU A 198 8.07 -3.07 -11.93
N GLU A 199 8.88 -2.67 -12.94
CA GLU A 199 8.53 -2.76 -14.36
C GLU A 199 8.26 -4.21 -14.80
N ILE A 200 9.02 -5.18 -14.29
CA ILE A 200 8.74 -6.61 -14.51
C ILE A 200 7.40 -6.99 -13.90
N ALA A 201 7.10 -6.54 -12.68
CA ALA A 201 5.87 -6.88 -11.97
C ALA A 201 4.62 -6.33 -12.65
N ILE A 202 4.70 -5.21 -13.37
CA ILE A 202 3.56 -4.59 -14.07
C ILE A 202 3.46 -4.96 -15.55
N ASN A 203 4.38 -5.75 -16.08
CA ASN A 203 4.46 -6.03 -17.51
C ASN A 203 3.18 -6.70 -18.03
N ASN A 204 2.64 -6.18 -19.15
CA ASN A 204 1.43 -6.72 -19.82
C ASN A 204 0.15 -6.75 -18.94
N LEU A 205 -0.01 -5.84 -18.00
CA LEU A 205 -1.27 -5.67 -17.27
C LEU A 205 -2.26 -4.83 -18.09
N ASP A 206 -3.51 -5.28 -18.18
CA ASP A 206 -4.62 -4.59 -18.85
C ASP A 206 -5.39 -3.64 -17.91
N CYS A 207 -4.91 -3.42 -16.69
CA CYS A 207 -5.48 -2.51 -15.70
C CYS A 207 -4.50 -1.37 -15.37
N LYS A 208 -4.95 -0.36 -14.62
CA LYS A 208 -4.04 0.66 -14.09
C LYS A 208 -3.09 0.07 -13.07
N THR A 209 -1.88 0.58 -13.06
CA THR A 209 -0.81 0.19 -12.13
C THR A 209 -0.48 1.32 -11.18
N ALA A 210 -0.22 1.00 -9.92
CA ALA A 210 0.15 1.97 -8.91
C ALA A 210 1.35 1.48 -8.09
N VAL A 211 2.17 2.42 -7.61
CA VAL A 211 3.16 2.16 -6.58
C VAL A 211 2.87 3.02 -5.35
N HIS A 212 2.86 2.41 -4.17
CA HIS A 212 2.72 3.11 -2.91
C HIS A 212 4.09 3.24 -2.23
N ILE A 213 4.48 4.49 -1.96
CA ILE A 213 5.74 4.83 -1.29
C ILE A 213 5.41 5.69 -0.08
N CYS A 214 5.49 5.13 1.11
CA CYS A 214 5.26 5.87 2.34
C CYS A 214 6.49 5.82 3.26
N TYR A 215 6.42 6.60 4.32
CA TYR A 215 7.41 6.58 5.40
C TYR A 215 7.03 5.57 6.51
N GLY A 216 6.03 4.73 6.25
CA GLY A 216 5.60 3.63 7.10
C GLY A 216 4.38 3.94 7.96
N TYR A 217 3.86 2.88 8.60
CA TYR A 217 2.75 2.96 9.53
C TYR A 217 3.00 3.93 10.69
N GLY A 218 1.93 4.41 11.34
CA GLY A 218 1.98 5.28 12.52
C GLY A 218 2.39 4.55 13.82
N ILE A 219 3.40 3.69 13.77
CA ILE A 219 4.00 3.01 14.91
C ILE A 219 5.21 3.77 15.44
N ASP A 220 5.53 3.59 16.73
CA ASP A 220 6.58 4.33 17.42
C ASP A 220 7.95 4.28 16.73
N GLU A 221 8.35 3.12 16.17
CA GLU A 221 9.62 2.97 15.46
C GLU A 221 9.69 3.87 14.23
N ASN A 222 8.60 3.93 13.46
CA ASN A 222 8.52 4.79 12.28
C ASN A 222 8.43 6.27 12.67
N LEU A 223 7.69 6.63 13.72
CA LEU A 223 7.58 8.00 14.19
C LEU A 223 8.94 8.52 14.67
N ARG A 224 9.68 7.75 15.48
CA ARG A 224 11.05 8.10 15.90
C ARG A 224 12.00 8.28 14.70
N TRP A 225 11.88 7.42 13.69
CA TRP A 225 12.69 7.58 12.48
C TRP A 225 12.30 8.84 11.70
N LYS A 226 11.02 9.12 11.51
CA LYS A 226 10.51 10.34 10.87
C LYS A 226 11.04 11.60 11.56
N ASP A 227 11.03 11.62 12.89
CA ASP A 227 11.59 12.73 13.67
C ASP A 227 13.09 12.93 13.41
N SER A 228 13.85 11.86 13.15
CA SER A 228 15.28 11.92 12.84
C SER A 228 15.58 12.47 11.44
N LEU A 229 14.63 12.49 10.50
CA LEU A 229 14.81 13.02 9.14
C LEU A 229 14.86 14.55 9.10
N GLY A 230 14.52 15.22 10.21
CA GLY A 230 14.55 16.67 10.32
C GLY A 230 13.38 17.37 9.62
N ASN A 231 13.58 18.63 9.27
CA ASN A 231 12.50 19.51 8.79
C ASN A 231 12.20 19.41 7.29
N GLN A 232 12.92 18.56 6.56
CA GLN A 232 12.76 18.40 5.11
C GLN A 232 13.12 16.99 4.71
N TRP A 233 12.11 16.22 4.26
CA TRP A 233 12.27 14.82 3.83
C TRP A 233 12.47 14.79 2.32
N ASN A 234 13.65 14.37 1.86
CA ASN A 234 14.09 14.54 0.48
C ASN A 234 14.19 13.23 -0.33
N GLU A 235 13.78 12.09 0.23
CA GLU A 235 13.85 10.78 -0.42
C GLU A 235 13.13 10.79 -1.77
N TYR A 236 11.98 11.44 -1.86
CA TYR A 236 11.20 11.59 -3.09
C TYR A 236 11.92 12.39 -4.19
N ASN A 237 12.86 13.28 -3.83
CA ASN A 237 13.64 14.02 -4.83
C ASN A 237 14.50 13.09 -5.71
N THR A 238 14.97 11.97 -5.15
CA THR A 238 15.74 10.94 -5.88
C THR A 238 14.81 9.99 -6.63
N LEU A 239 13.69 9.60 -6.01
CA LEU A 239 12.79 8.55 -6.53
C LEU A 239 11.86 9.05 -7.64
N PHE A 240 11.26 10.23 -7.49
CA PHE A 240 10.21 10.72 -8.38
C PHE A 240 10.64 10.92 -9.83
N PRO A 241 11.84 11.43 -10.17
CA PRO A 241 12.26 11.52 -11.56
C PRO A 241 12.32 10.16 -12.26
N ALA A 242 12.79 9.13 -11.56
CA ALA A 242 12.87 7.79 -12.11
C ALA A 242 11.46 7.15 -12.25
N LEU A 243 10.61 7.30 -11.25
CA LEU A 243 9.20 6.86 -11.31
C LEU A 243 8.40 7.62 -12.37
N ASN A 244 8.65 8.91 -12.57
CA ASN A 244 8.00 9.68 -13.63
C ASN A 244 8.29 9.14 -15.04
N ASN A 245 9.46 8.55 -15.23
CA ASN A 245 9.89 7.93 -16.47
C ASN A 245 9.53 6.44 -16.60
N SER A 246 9.00 5.82 -15.55
CA SER A 246 8.57 4.42 -15.54
C SER A 246 7.20 4.24 -16.23
N ASN A 247 6.78 2.98 -16.44
CA ASN A 247 5.45 2.65 -16.99
C ASN A 247 4.35 2.59 -15.92
N ILE A 248 4.65 2.84 -14.65
CA ILE A 248 3.65 2.95 -13.58
C ILE A 248 2.70 4.10 -13.89
N ASP A 249 1.39 3.90 -13.76
CA ASP A 249 0.38 4.94 -14.01
C ASP A 249 0.22 5.90 -12.83
N GLN A 250 0.27 5.38 -11.60
CA GLN A 250 -0.07 6.11 -10.37
C GLN A 250 1.04 5.99 -9.32
N VAL A 251 1.29 7.09 -8.60
CA VAL A 251 2.21 7.10 -7.44
C VAL A 251 1.45 7.54 -6.20
N SER A 252 1.45 6.71 -5.16
CA SER A 252 0.88 7.03 -3.85
C SER A 252 1.98 7.47 -2.89
N LEU A 253 1.80 8.62 -2.26
CA LEU A 253 2.82 9.27 -1.43
C LEU A 253 2.27 9.80 -0.11
N GLU A 254 3.14 9.91 0.89
CA GLU A 254 2.86 10.56 2.17
C GLU A 254 2.96 12.08 2.06
N PHE A 255 1.96 12.81 2.61
CA PHE A 255 1.92 14.27 2.52
C PHE A 255 1.37 14.96 3.78
N ALA A 256 0.15 14.63 4.24
CA ALA A 256 -0.45 15.25 5.43
C ALA A 256 0.38 14.99 6.68
N GLY A 257 0.62 16.02 7.50
CA GLY A 257 1.37 15.88 8.74
C GLY A 257 2.84 15.44 8.55
N SER A 258 3.39 15.56 7.33
CA SER A 258 4.77 15.20 7.00
C SER A 258 5.61 16.44 6.68
N ASN A 259 6.93 16.27 6.71
CA ASN A 259 7.90 17.28 6.28
C ASN A 259 8.34 17.08 4.80
N VAL A 260 7.54 16.37 4.01
CA VAL A 260 7.74 16.24 2.56
C VAL A 260 7.49 17.61 1.89
N PRO A 261 8.47 18.16 1.15
CA PRO A 261 8.27 19.38 0.39
C PRO A 261 7.19 19.18 -0.69
N PRO A 262 6.08 19.97 -0.67
CA PRO A 262 4.97 19.77 -1.61
C PRO A 262 5.36 19.92 -3.08
N GLU A 263 6.36 20.73 -3.37
CA GLU A 263 6.89 20.98 -4.72
C GLU A 263 7.48 19.73 -5.38
N LEU A 264 7.89 18.71 -4.60
CA LEU A 264 8.40 17.45 -5.14
C LEU A 264 7.36 16.72 -5.98
N MET A 265 6.06 16.92 -5.72
CA MET A 265 5.00 16.34 -6.54
C MET A 265 5.07 16.80 -8.02
N ARG A 266 5.67 17.95 -8.32
CA ARG A 266 5.88 18.43 -9.71
C ARG A 266 6.81 17.54 -10.52
N LEU A 267 7.64 16.73 -9.85
CA LEU A 267 8.53 15.77 -10.49
C LEU A 267 7.76 14.56 -11.09
N LEU A 268 6.48 14.39 -10.73
CA LEU A 268 5.59 13.34 -11.22
C LEU A 268 4.60 13.86 -12.29
N SER A 269 5.08 14.68 -13.22
CA SER A 269 4.25 15.38 -14.21
C SER A 269 3.44 14.46 -15.13
N ASN A 270 3.88 13.21 -15.32
CA ASN A 270 3.26 12.21 -16.20
C ASN A 270 2.41 11.17 -15.45
N LYS A 271 2.20 11.35 -14.13
CA LYS A 271 1.52 10.37 -13.26
C LYS A 271 0.23 10.91 -12.68
N GLU A 272 -0.72 10.03 -12.44
CA GLU A 272 -1.76 10.28 -11.43
C GLU A 272 -1.13 10.15 -10.05
N ILE A 273 -1.55 10.98 -9.09
CA ILE A 273 -0.90 11.06 -7.77
C ILE A 273 -1.94 10.83 -6.68
N MET A 274 -1.82 9.72 -5.98
CA MET A 274 -2.57 9.46 -4.75
C MET A 274 -1.89 10.19 -3.60
N VAL A 275 -2.38 11.40 -3.30
CA VAL A 275 -1.82 12.26 -2.26
C VAL A 275 -2.39 11.88 -0.90
N GLY A 276 -1.52 11.55 0.05
CA GLY A 276 -1.91 11.27 1.42
C GLY A 276 -2.39 12.53 2.14
N VAL A 277 -3.70 12.77 2.15
CA VAL A 277 -4.32 13.97 2.74
C VAL A 277 -4.84 13.75 4.16
N ILE A 278 -4.76 12.52 4.66
CA ILE A 278 -4.96 12.14 6.06
C ILE A 278 -3.74 11.37 6.58
N THR A 279 -3.43 11.56 7.85
CA THR A 279 -2.36 10.84 8.56
C THR A 279 -2.81 9.44 8.98
N VAL A 280 -1.88 8.63 9.47
CA VAL A 280 -2.17 7.29 10.02
C VAL A 280 -1.80 7.17 11.50
N VAL A 281 -1.72 8.31 12.19
CA VAL A 281 -1.57 8.34 13.65
C VAL A 281 -2.94 8.16 14.32
N ALA A 282 -2.96 7.47 15.47
CA ALA A 282 -4.21 7.10 16.14
C ALA A 282 -4.83 8.23 16.95
N ASP A 283 -4.03 9.17 17.41
CA ASP A 283 -4.40 10.25 18.34
C ASP A 283 -4.92 11.53 17.65
N HIS A 284 -4.91 11.57 16.32
CA HIS A 284 -5.48 12.65 15.51
C HIS A 284 -6.46 12.13 14.48
N ILE A 285 -7.66 12.65 14.48
CA ILE A 285 -8.71 12.39 13.47
C ILE A 285 -8.94 13.71 12.75
N GLU A 286 -8.63 13.75 11.46
CA GLU A 286 -8.81 14.93 10.62
C GLU A 286 -10.28 15.30 10.49
N THR A 287 -10.56 16.61 10.48
CA THR A 287 -11.86 17.12 10.06
C THR A 287 -11.97 17.16 8.52
N PRO A 288 -13.17 17.15 7.94
CA PRO A 288 -13.36 17.36 6.50
C PRO A 288 -12.72 18.64 5.98
N GLU A 289 -12.69 19.71 6.80
CA GLU A 289 -12.05 20.99 6.48
C GLU A 289 -10.53 20.87 6.37
N GLU A 290 -9.89 20.12 7.27
CA GLU A 290 -8.45 19.82 7.21
C GLU A 290 -8.10 19.01 5.97
N VAL A 291 -8.88 17.98 5.65
CA VAL A 291 -8.71 17.18 4.43
C VAL A 291 -8.82 18.06 3.19
N LYS A 292 -9.89 18.90 3.10
CA LYS A 292 -10.04 19.88 2.02
C LYS A 292 -8.83 20.81 1.94
N ALA A 293 -8.33 21.33 3.06
CA ALA A 293 -7.17 22.22 3.09
C ALA A 293 -5.92 21.52 2.55
N ASN A 294 -5.69 20.25 2.91
CA ASN A 294 -4.58 19.45 2.40
C ASN A 294 -4.70 19.21 0.89
N ILE A 295 -5.89 18.90 0.38
CA ILE A 295 -6.15 18.80 -1.07
C ILE A 295 -5.83 20.11 -1.78
N LEU A 296 -6.33 21.24 -1.28
CA LEU A 296 -6.06 22.56 -1.86
C LEU A 296 -4.58 22.96 -1.80
N LYS A 297 -3.85 22.51 -0.76
CA LYS A 297 -2.40 22.68 -0.67
C LYS A 297 -1.67 21.89 -1.74
N ALA A 298 -2.05 20.63 -1.97
CA ALA A 298 -1.47 19.78 -3.02
C ALA A 298 -1.75 20.34 -4.43
N LEU A 299 -2.94 20.88 -4.68
CA LEU A 299 -3.33 21.47 -5.97
C LEU A 299 -2.54 22.71 -6.40
N LYS A 300 -1.70 23.27 -5.54
CA LYS A 300 -0.72 24.29 -5.93
C LYS A 300 0.47 23.70 -6.70
N HIS A 301 0.62 22.38 -6.68
CA HIS A 301 1.79 21.66 -7.21
C HIS A 301 1.44 20.61 -8.26
N VAL A 302 0.20 20.10 -8.25
CA VAL A 302 -0.31 19.11 -9.18
C VAL A 302 -1.60 19.60 -9.83
N SER A 303 -1.92 19.10 -11.02
CA SER A 303 -3.19 19.42 -11.69
C SER A 303 -4.36 18.65 -11.03
N LYS A 304 -5.55 19.17 -11.23
CA LYS A 304 -6.78 18.52 -10.76
C LYS A 304 -6.96 17.11 -11.33
N ASP A 305 -6.58 16.92 -12.60
CA ASP A 305 -6.75 15.64 -13.29
C ASP A 305 -5.74 14.57 -12.82
N GLN A 306 -4.66 14.97 -12.16
CA GLN A 306 -3.66 14.07 -11.61
C GLN A 306 -3.97 13.65 -10.16
N LEU A 307 -4.76 14.44 -9.41
CA LEU A 307 -4.91 14.25 -7.96
C LEU A 307 -5.97 13.21 -7.63
N ILE A 308 -5.59 12.25 -6.79
CA ILE A 308 -6.50 11.34 -6.07
C ILE A 308 -6.23 11.54 -4.58
N ALA A 309 -7.27 11.79 -3.78
CA ALA A 309 -7.13 11.92 -2.34
C ALA A 309 -6.93 10.54 -1.70
N CYS A 310 -5.95 10.40 -0.80
CA CYS A 310 -5.58 9.11 -0.21
C CYS A 310 -5.19 9.27 1.27
N SER A 311 -5.04 8.16 1.98
CA SER A 311 -4.34 8.12 3.26
C SER A 311 -2.81 8.05 3.05
N ASN A 312 -2.02 8.56 4.01
CA ASN A 312 -0.56 8.53 3.93
C ASN A 312 0.01 7.11 3.83
N CYS A 313 -0.62 6.15 4.49
CA CYS A 313 -0.21 4.75 4.57
C CYS A 313 -1.43 3.88 4.90
N GLY A 314 -1.24 2.57 5.08
CA GLY A 314 -2.25 1.68 5.62
C GLY A 314 -2.61 2.02 7.06
N MET A 315 -3.81 1.67 7.48
CA MET A 315 -4.37 1.95 8.80
C MET A 315 -4.51 0.70 9.68
N ALA A 316 -3.96 -0.45 9.26
CA ALA A 316 -4.10 -1.72 10.02
C ALA A 316 -3.78 -1.63 11.52
N PRO A 317 -2.76 -0.88 11.99
CA PRO A 317 -2.39 -0.87 13.41
C PRO A 317 -3.11 0.18 14.26
N ILE A 318 -4.09 0.92 13.73
CA ILE A 318 -4.85 1.90 14.52
C ILE A 318 -6.22 1.35 14.96
N PRO A 319 -6.86 1.92 15.98
CA PRO A 319 -8.21 1.50 16.39
C PRO A 319 -9.22 1.59 15.26
N ILE A 320 -10.11 0.62 15.16
CA ILE A 320 -11.08 0.49 14.07
C ILE A 320 -12.01 1.72 13.95
N GLU A 321 -12.48 2.24 15.08
CA GLU A 321 -13.34 3.43 15.09
C GLU A 321 -12.58 4.70 14.63
N THR A 322 -11.29 4.81 14.97
CA THR A 322 -10.43 5.87 14.44
C THR A 322 -10.30 5.76 12.93
N ALA A 323 -10.06 4.55 12.40
CA ALA A 323 -9.95 4.33 10.95
C ALA A 323 -11.24 4.70 10.21
N LYS A 324 -12.43 4.32 10.74
CA LYS A 324 -13.73 4.69 10.16
C LYS A 324 -13.93 6.20 10.12
N LEU A 325 -13.65 6.89 11.22
CA LEU A 325 -13.76 8.36 11.28
C LEU A 325 -12.81 9.05 10.30
N LYS A 326 -11.59 8.55 10.15
CA LYS A 326 -10.62 9.06 9.16
C LYS A 326 -11.08 8.83 7.72
N ILE A 327 -11.62 7.65 7.39
CA ILE A 327 -12.17 7.34 6.06
C ILE A 327 -13.36 8.26 5.75
N LYS A 328 -14.24 8.47 6.72
CA LYS A 328 -15.37 9.40 6.59
C LYS A 328 -14.90 10.83 6.33
N ALA A 329 -13.94 11.31 7.12
CA ALA A 329 -13.36 12.65 6.92
C ALA A 329 -12.69 12.78 5.53
N LEU A 330 -12.01 11.72 5.05
CA LEU A 330 -11.40 11.67 3.73
C LEU A 330 -12.46 11.86 2.62
N GLY A 331 -13.56 11.11 2.66
CA GLY A 331 -14.63 11.22 1.67
C GLY A 331 -15.36 12.55 1.71
N GLU A 332 -15.77 13.01 2.92
CA GLU A 332 -16.45 14.29 3.10
C GLU A 332 -15.56 15.48 2.67
N GLY A 333 -14.29 15.50 3.07
CA GLY A 333 -13.34 16.54 2.71
C GLY A 333 -13.03 16.58 1.21
N THR A 334 -12.94 15.40 0.58
CA THR A 334 -12.81 15.30 -0.89
C THR A 334 -14.04 15.84 -1.60
N LYS A 335 -15.24 15.51 -1.13
CA LYS A 335 -16.49 16.06 -1.64
C LYS A 335 -16.54 17.60 -1.50
N MET A 336 -16.12 18.13 -0.34
CA MET A 336 -16.02 19.57 -0.11
C MET A 336 -15.00 20.23 -1.05
N ALA A 337 -13.84 19.61 -1.30
CA ALA A 337 -12.86 20.11 -2.26
C ALA A 337 -13.43 20.16 -3.68
N ASN A 338 -14.20 19.14 -4.08
CA ASN A 338 -14.87 19.08 -5.38
C ASN A 338 -15.91 20.19 -5.62
N THR A 339 -16.44 20.84 -4.58
CA THR A 339 -17.38 21.96 -4.72
C THR A 339 -16.71 23.30 -5.03
N VAL A 340 -15.37 23.39 -4.89
CA VAL A 340 -14.62 24.63 -5.13
C VAL A 340 -14.33 24.83 -6.63
N PHE A 341 -14.42 23.77 -7.41
CA PHE A 341 -14.08 23.69 -8.84
C PHE A 341 -15.27 23.20 -9.68
#